data_ee723d03a2e642bd808625c0cce49214
#
_entry.id   ee723d03a2e642bd808625c0cce49214
#
_cell.length_a   1.000
_cell.length_b   1.000
_cell.length_c   1.000
_cell.angle_alpha   90.00
_cell.angle_beta   90.00
_cell.angle_gamma   90.00
#
_symmetry.space_group_name_H-M   'P 1'
#
loop_
_entity.id
_entity.type
_entity.pdbx_description
1 polymer ?
#
loop_
_entity_poly.entity_id
_entity_poly.type
_entity_poly.pdbx_seq_one_letter_code
_entity_poly.pdbx_strand_id
1 'polypeptide(L)'
;METEINRPELFDDIFGHEEPKAILKEYLTNPPFSRAVFLTGSPGIGKTTLALCATKTFGFEPLEINASRSIRSFTDVEKLRDACASSVRITSLIRQDVKTTCVILDEIDGSDPHAQSKIMAWIKDTSRKVPIICTGNDVPVIFKRNKEHITIVRCFPPHQKDIQAMFPNTDITHIVKECQFDVRRIIHRLQYGKSDILPKHTLPPTGLAIEEAFIQYEKMFGL
;
A
#
# COMPACT_ATOMS: atom_id res chain seq x y z
N MET A 1 -13.76 5.50 0.24
CA MET A 1 -13.85 6.67 -0.66
C MET A 1 -13.35 7.96 0.00
N GLU A 2 -13.71 8.29 1.24
CA GLU A 2 -13.30 9.56 1.87
C GLU A 2 -11.88 9.59 2.47
N THR A 3 -11.29 8.46 2.80
CA THR A 3 -9.87 8.39 3.20
C THR A 3 -8.92 8.70 2.05
N GLU A 4 -9.39 8.70 0.81
CA GLU A 4 -8.60 9.09 -0.37
C GLU A 4 -8.52 10.60 -0.54
N ILE A 5 -9.51 11.35 -0.06
CA ILE A 5 -9.58 12.81 -0.14
C ILE A 5 -8.49 13.50 0.69
N ASN A 6 -8.00 12.83 1.75
CA ASN A 6 -6.96 13.35 2.64
C ASN A 6 -5.58 12.71 2.41
N ARG A 7 -5.36 12.05 1.28
CA ARG A 7 -4.01 11.55 0.95
C ARG A 7 -3.12 12.73 0.57
N PRO A 8 -1.90 12.83 1.11
CA PRO A 8 -0.90 13.79 0.63
C PRO A 8 -0.69 13.62 -0.87
N GLU A 9 -0.60 14.72 -1.59
CA GLU A 9 -0.31 14.71 -3.04
C GLU A 9 1.19 14.83 -3.32
N LEU A 10 1.91 15.53 -2.43
CA LEU A 10 3.34 15.75 -2.58
C LEU A 10 4.14 14.80 -1.68
N PHE A 11 5.28 14.38 -2.20
CA PHE A 11 6.20 13.50 -1.50
C PHE A 11 6.76 14.12 -0.21
N ASP A 12 6.99 15.43 -0.24
CA ASP A 12 7.53 16.19 0.90
C ASP A 12 6.50 16.41 2.01
N ASP A 13 5.21 16.35 1.69
CA ASP A 13 4.12 16.49 2.67
C ASP A 13 3.89 15.22 3.50
N ILE A 14 4.57 14.13 3.18
CA ILE A 14 4.49 12.90 3.95
C ILE A 14 5.37 13.02 5.18
N PHE A 15 4.77 12.94 6.35
CA PHE A 15 5.49 12.98 7.61
C PHE A 15 6.22 11.66 7.90
N GLY A 16 7.43 11.76 8.41
CA GLY A 16 8.29 10.62 8.74
C GLY A 16 8.80 9.88 7.50
N HIS A 17 9.19 8.63 7.69
CA HIS A 17 9.72 7.76 6.62
C HIS A 17 10.98 8.29 5.93
N GLU A 18 11.88 8.95 6.65
CA GLU A 18 13.07 9.60 6.06
C GLU A 18 13.97 8.62 5.30
N GLU A 19 14.26 7.45 5.89
CA GLU A 19 15.02 6.39 5.23
C GLU A 19 14.28 5.81 4.01
N PRO A 20 12.99 5.40 4.10
CA PRO A 20 12.20 4.98 2.94
C PRO A 20 12.13 6.04 1.83
N LYS A 21 12.00 7.32 2.17
CA LYS A 21 12.01 8.43 1.22
C LYS A 21 13.34 8.52 0.47
N ALA A 22 14.47 8.46 1.18
CA ALA A 22 15.79 8.53 0.59
C ALA A 22 16.01 7.36 -0.40
N ILE A 23 15.63 6.13 0.00
CA ILE A 23 15.77 4.94 -0.83
C ILE A 23 14.87 5.02 -2.08
N LEU A 24 13.63 5.46 -1.95
CA LEU A 24 12.72 5.63 -3.10
C LEU A 24 13.21 6.70 -4.06
N LYS A 25 13.74 7.82 -3.54
CA LYS A 25 14.36 8.87 -4.35
C LYS A 25 15.53 8.32 -5.14
N GLU A 26 16.48 7.64 -4.46
CA GLU A 26 17.63 7.03 -5.11
C GLU A 26 17.20 6.01 -6.18
N TYR A 27 16.25 5.14 -5.85
CA TYR A 27 15.74 4.13 -6.76
C TYR A 27 15.10 4.73 -8.02
N LEU A 28 14.21 5.72 -7.88
CA LEU A 28 13.47 6.29 -9.00
C LEU A 28 14.29 7.26 -9.85
N THR A 29 15.38 7.81 -9.31
CA THR A 29 16.26 8.72 -10.06
C THR A 29 17.42 8.03 -10.77
N ASN A 30 17.72 6.76 -10.45
CA ASN A 30 18.90 6.05 -10.95
C ASN A 30 18.53 4.78 -11.73
N PRO A 31 18.16 4.87 -13.01
CA PRO A 31 18.06 3.68 -13.88
C PRO A 31 19.45 3.06 -14.11
N PRO A 32 19.53 1.75 -14.44
CA PRO A 32 18.43 0.84 -14.76
C PRO A 32 17.76 0.28 -13.50
N PHE A 33 16.46 -0.04 -13.60
CA PHE A 33 15.66 -0.57 -12.49
C PHE A 33 15.87 -2.08 -12.31
N SER A 34 17.13 -2.50 -12.13
CA SER A 34 17.50 -3.93 -12.00
C SER A 34 16.92 -4.60 -10.74
N ARG A 35 16.63 -3.81 -9.73
CA ARG A 35 16.01 -4.26 -8.47
C ARG A 35 14.58 -3.73 -8.38
N ALA A 36 13.80 -4.26 -7.43
CA ALA A 36 12.55 -3.68 -6.99
C ALA A 36 12.70 -3.16 -5.55
N VAL A 37 11.80 -2.30 -5.11
CA VAL A 37 11.72 -1.85 -3.71
C VAL A 37 10.51 -2.48 -3.05
N PHE A 38 10.67 -3.02 -1.84
CA PHE A 38 9.58 -3.56 -1.03
C PHE A 38 9.44 -2.75 0.27
N LEU A 39 8.35 -2.02 0.41
CA LEU A 39 8.01 -1.28 1.63
C LEU A 39 7.22 -2.19 2.57
N THR A 40 7.76 -2.47 3.76
CA THR A 40 7.11 -3.33 4.76
C THR A 40 6.89 -2.57 6.07
N GLY A 41 5.85 -2.93 6.81
CA GLY A 41 5.52 -2.33 8.11
C GLY A 41 4.04 -2.43 8.44
N SER A 42 3.65 -1.93 9.60
CA SER A 42 2.27 -2.00 10.10
C SER A 42 1.23 -1.44 9.11
N PRO A 43 -0.02 -1.91 9.14
CA PRO A 43 -1.07 -1.32 8.32
C PRO A 43 -1.33 0.15 8.69
N GLY A 44 -1.84 0.93 7.73
CA GLY A 44 -2.27 2.31 7.97
C GLY A 44 -1.19 3.37 8.20
N ILE A 45 0.12 3.01 8.09
CA ILE A 45 1.23 3.96 8.28
C ILE A 45 1.62 4.74 7.03
N GLY A 46 0.94 4.55 5.89
CA GLY A 46 1.15 5.33 4.68
C GLY A 46 2.07 4.72 3.62
N LYS A 47 2.41 3.42 3.66
CA LYS A 47 3.30 2.75 2.68
C LYS A 47 2.88 2.98 1.22
N THR A 48 1.62 2.71 0.90
CA THR A 48 1.07 2.87 -0.46
C THR A 48 1.04 4.34 -0.87
N THR A 49 0.66 5.23 0.06
CA THR A 49 0.67 6.69 -0.16
C THR A 49 2.09 7.17 -0.46
N LEU A 50 3.09 6.70 0.29
CA LEU A 50 4.50 7.03 0.08
C LEU A 50 4.97 6.58 -1.32
N ALA A 51 4.62 5.36 -1.74
CA ALA A 51 4.96 4.85 -3.07
C ALA A 51 4.32 5.70 -4.18
N LEU A 52 3.03 6.04 -4.05
CA LEU A 52 2.28 6.87 -5.01
C LEU A 52 2.86 8.28 -5.14
N CYS A 53 3.10 8.95 -4.01
CA CYS A 53 3.66 10.31 -4.02
C CYS A 53 5.08 10.32 -4.58
N ALA A 54 5.93 9.37 -4.19
CA ALA A 54 7.27 9.23 -4.77
C ALA A 54 7.21 9.07 -6.29
N THR A 55 6.40 8.14 -6.77
CA THR A 55 6.24 7.87 -8.20
C THR A 55 5.85 9.12 -8.98
N LYS A 56 4.84 9.87 -8.52
CA LYS A 56 4.39 11.11 -9.16
C LYS A 56 5.45 12.21 -9.13
N THR A 57 6.10 12.39 -7.97
CA THR A 57 7.12 13.45 -7.77
C THR A 57 8.33 13.23 -8.66
N PHE A 58 8.75 11.99 -8.88
CA PHE A 58 9.90 11.67 -9.74
C PHE A 58 9.53 11.46 -11.21
N GLY A 59 8.35 11.89 -11.64
CA GLY A 59 7.97 11.99 -13.05
C GLY A 59 7.45 10.70 -13.68
N PHE A 60 7.07 9.70 -12.87
CA PHE A 60 6.46 8.46 -13.35
C PHE A 60 4.93 8.52 -13.29
N GLU A 61 4.28 7.73 -14.14
CA GLU A 61 2.84 7.47 -14.05
C GLU A 61 2.61 6.23 -13.17
N PRO A 62 1.94 6.35 -11.99
CA PRO A 62 1.72 5.22 -11.12
C PRO A 62 0.65 4.27 -11.67
N LEU A 63 0.97 2.98 -11.76
CA LEU A 63 0.02 1.90 -11.99
C LEU A 63 -0.14 1.12 -10.68
N GLU A 64 -1.14 1.49 -9.88
CA GLU A 64 -1.45 0.84 -8.61
C GLU A 64 -2.31 -0.40 -8.81
N ILE A 65 -1.86 -1.54 -8.29
CA ILE A 65 -2.54 -2.82 -8.36
C ILE A 65 -2.54 -3.46 -6.99
N ASN A 66 -3.73 -3.73 -6.46
CA ASN A 66 -3.86 -4.52 -5.25
C ASN A 66 -3.62 -6.00 -5.58
N ALA A 67 -2.45 -6.51 -5.18
CA ALA A 67 -2.01 -7.86 -5.53
C ALA A 67 -2.89 -8.95 -4.92
N SER A 68 -3.43 -8.74 -3.71
CA SER A 68 -4.28 -9.69 -3.02
C SER A 68 -5.63 -9.91 -3.70
N ARG A 69 -6.14 -8.88 -4.39
CA ARG A 69 -7.46 -8.91 -5.05
C ARG A 69 -7.37 -9.17 -6.55
N SER A 70 -6.41 -8.56 -7.21
CA SER A 70 -6.33 -8.50 -8.67
C SER A 70 -5.44 -9.57 -9.29
N ILE A 71 -4.48 -10.10 -8.53
CA ILE A 71 -3.53 -11.09 -9.03
C ILE A 71 -3.87 -12.44 -8.40
N ARG A 72 -4.82 -13.16 -9.01
CA ARG A 72 -5.25 -14.48 -8.55
C ARG A 72 -4.66 -15.62 -9.37
N SER A 73 -4.09 -15.32 -10.54
CA SER A 73 -3.58 -16.33 -11.46
C SER A 73 -2.26 -15.91 -12.12
N PHE A 74 -1.60 -16.88 -12.69
CA PHE A 74 -0.43 -16.70 -13.53
C PHE A 74 -0.66 -15.73 -14.69
N THR A 75 -1.79 -15.87 -15.36
CA THR A 75 -2.16 -15.08 -16.54
C THR A 75 -2.34 -13.60 -16.23
N ASP A 76 -2.67 -13.25 -14.97
CA ASP A 76 -2.86 -11.86 -14.58
C ASP A 76 -1.52 -11.12 -14.52
N VAL A 77 -0.45 -11.77 -14.04
CA VAL A 77 0.91 -11.19 -14.02
C VAL A 77 1.43 -11.01 -15.44
N GLU A 78 1.18 -11.96 -16.36
CA GLU A 78 1.59 -11.85 -17.76
C GLU A 78 0.87 -10.71 -18.47
N LYS A 79 -0.46 -10.62 -18.31
CA LYS A 79 -1.24 -9.50 -18.87
C LYS A 79 -0.75 -8.14 -18.37
N LEU A 80 -0.41 -8.06 -17.09
CA LEU A 80 0.14 -6.85 -16.50
C LEU A 80 1.50 -6.50 -17.10
N ARG A 81 2.39 -7.46 -17.24
CA ARG A 81 3.70 -7.31 -17.89
C ARG A 81 3.54 -6.81 -19.33
N ASP A 82 2.66 -7.43 -20.09
CA ASP A 82 2.39 -7.05 -21.48
C ASP A 82 1.77 -5.67 -21.61
N ALA A 83 0.83 -5.32 -20.70
CA ALA A 83 0.26 -3.98 -20.64
C ALA A 83 1.31 -2.90 -20.34
N CYS A 84 2.24 -3.15 -19.41
CA CYS A 84 3.34 -2.24 -19.13
C CYS A 84 4.30 -2.11 -20.33
N ALA A 85 4.60 -3.21 -21.01
CA ALA A 85 5.45 -3.18 -22.21
C ALA A 85 4.78 -2.44 -23.39
N SER A 86 3.46 -2.56 -23.53
CA SER A 86 2.69 -1.92 -24.60
C SER A 86 2.50 -0.43 -24.36
N SER A 87 2.23 -0.01 -23.13
CA SER A 87 2.05 1.40 -22.77
C SER A 87 3.32 2.23 -23.06
N VAL A 88 4.49 1.68 -22.81
CA VAL A 88 5.78 2.32 -23.15
C VAL A 88 5.95 2.50 -24.67
N ARG A 89 5.41 1.59 -25.48
CA ARG A 89 5.54 1.69 -26.96
C ARG A 89 4.57 2.68 -27.58
N ILE A 90 3.32 2.69 -27.15
CA ILE A 90 2.26 3.53 -27.76
C ILE A 90 2.45 5.01 -27.40
N THR A 91 2.74 5.29 -26.14
CA THR A 91 2.93 6.66 -25.66
C THR A 91 4.19 7.31 -26.21
N SER A 92 5.29 6.55 -26.39
CA SER A 92 6.52 7.06 -26.99
C SER A 92 6.36 7.46 -28.47
N LEU A 93 5.34 6.96 -29.16
CA LEU A 93 5.05 7.30 -30.56
C LEU A 93 4.13 8.53 -30.71
N ILE A 94 3.36 8.89 -29.68
CA ILE A 94 2.27 9.89 -29.82
C ILE A 94 2.54 11.20 -29.07
N ARG A 95 3.36 11.21 -28.02
CA ARG A 95 3.62 12.40 -27.20
C ARG A 95 5.10 12.60 -26.89
N GLN A 96 5.59 13.84 -26.98
CA GLN A 96 6.94 14.22 -26.57
C GLN A 96 7.17 14.21 -25.05
N ASP A 97 6.09 14.17 -24.24
CA ASP A 97 6.10 14.10 -22.76
C ASP A 97 5.57 12.76 -22.26
N VAL A 98 6.28 11.67 -22.54
CA VAL A 98 5.85 10.35 -22.08
C VAL A 98 6.39 10.06 -20.69
N LYS A 99 5.54 10.13 -19.69
CA LYS A 99 5.86 9.62 -18.37
C LYS A 99 6.00 8.10 -18.43
N THR A 100 7.12 7.59 -17.97
CA THR A 100 7.34 6.14 -17.84
C THR A 100 6.44 5.60 -16.71
N THR A 101 5.80 4.45 -16.94
CA THR A 101 4.97 3.79 -15.93
C THR A 101 5.84 3.25 -14.79
N CYS A 102 5.43 3.49 -13.54
CA CYS A 102 5.93 2.78 -12.35
C CYS A 102 4.84 1.87 -11.80
N VAL A 103 5.14 0.60 -11.61
CA VAL A 103 4.19 -0.39 -11.10
C VAL A 103 4.25 -0.42 -9.58
N ILE A 104 3.11 -0.24 -8.95
CA ILE A 104 2.94 -0.34 -7.48
C ILE A 104 2.08 -1.56 -7.20
N LEU A 105 2.68 -2.59 -6.61
CA LEU A 105 2.01 -3.82 -6.21
C LEU A 105 1.70 -3.77 -4.72
N ASP A 106 0.45 -3.45 -4.39
CA ASP A 106 -0.01 -3.28 -3.02
C ASP A 106 -0.51 -4.60 -2.41
N GLU A 107 -0.30 -4.78 -1.10
CA GLU A 107 -0.72 -5.96 -0.34
C GLU A 107 -0.20 -7.30 -0.90
N ILE A 108 1.07 -7.36 -1.28
CA ILE A 108 1.68 -8.57 -1.86
C ILE A 108 1.65 -9.77 -0.90
N ASP A 109 1.77 -9.52 0.39
CA ASP A 109 1.71 -10.55 1.42
C ASP A 109 0.37 -11.31 1.46
N GLY A 110 -0.72 -10.68 1.02
CA GLY A 110 -2.03 -11.31 0.87
C GLY A 110 -2.26 -12.03 -0.45
N SER A 111 -1.31 -12.01 -1.38
CA SER A 111 -1.46 -12.66 -2.69
C SER A 111 -1.07 -14.15 -2.66
N ASP A 112 -1.55 -14.89 -3.66
CA ASP A 112 -1.24 -16.31 -3.81
C ASP A 112 0.28 -16.56 -4.00
N PRO A 113 0.87 -17.61 -3.40
CA PRO A 113 2.29 -17.95 -3.53
C PRO A 113 2.77 -18.14 -4.99
N HIS A 114 1.90 -18.63 -5.88
CA HIS A 114 2.24 -18.75 -7.30
C HIS A 114 2.33 -17.37 -7.96
N ALA A 115 1.41 -16.46 -7.61
CA ALA A 115 1.46 -15.06 -8.06
C ALA A 115 2.73 -14.38 -7.55
N GLN A 116 3.08 -14.55 -6.29
CA GLN A 116 4.34 -14.04 -5.71
C GLN A 116 5.57 -14.56 -6.45
N SER A 117 5.58 -15.85 -6.83
CA SER A 117 6.67 -16.45 -7.60
C SER A 117 6.82 -15.84 -8.98
N LYS A 118 5.70 -15.52 -9.64
CA LYS A 118 5.70 -14.89 -10.97
C LYS A 118 6.10 -13.42 -10.92
N ILE A 119 5.64 -12.69 -9.93
CA ILE A 119 6.10 -11.33 -9.67
C ILE A 119 7.61 -11.32 -9.45
N MET A 120 8.13 -12.26 -8.67
CA MET A 120 9.57 -12.38 -8.46
C MET A 120 10.31 -12.72 -9.77
N ALA A 121 9.77 -13.60 -10.61
CA ALA A 121 10.35 -13.88 -11.92
C ALA A 121 10.38 -12.63 -12.83
N TRP A 122 9.32 -11.82 -12.78
CA TRP A 122 9.30 -10.53 -13.50
C TRP A 122 10.30 -9.53 -12.93
N ILE A 123 10.45 -9.45 -11.60
CA ILE A 123 11.46 -8.60 -10.96
C ILE A 123 12.89 -8.99 -11.43
N LYS A 124 13.16 -10.30 -11.60
CA LYS A 124 14.45 -10.82 -12.07
C LYS A 124 14.72 -10.57 -13.55
N ASP A 125 13.70 -10.25 -14.32
CA ASP A 125 13.86 -10.03 -15.76
C ASP A 125 14.69 -8.77 -16.02
N THR A 126 15.91 -8.96 -16.49
CA THR A 126 16.87 -7.87 -16.77
C THR A 126 16.44 -6.99 -17.95
N SER A 127 15.52 -7.46 -18.79
CA SER A 127 14.94 -6.68 -19.89
C SER A 127 13.89 -5.67 -19.43
N ARG A 128 13.49 -5.73 -18.17
CA ARG A 128 12.49 -4.84 -17.56
C ARG A 128 12.97 -3.39 -17.55
N LYS A 129 12.16 -2.51 -18.09
CA LYS A 129 12.43 -1.05 -18.15
C LYS A 129 11.60 -0.23 -17.15
N VAL A 130 10.62 -0.85 -16.52
CA VAL A 130 9.72 -0.17 -15.59
C VAL A 130 10.15 -0.40 -14.15
N PRO A 131 10.16 0.63 -13.27
CA PRO A 131 10.36 0.44 -11.85
C PRO A 131 9.18 -0.30 -11.22
N ILE A 132 9.47 -1.14 -10.22
CA ILE A 132 8.47 -1.88 -9.45
C ILE A 132 8.65 -1.54 -7.96
N ILE A 133 7.58 -1.08 -7.32
CA ILE A 133 7.49 -0.86 -5.89
C ILE A 133 6.44 -1.82 -5.34
N CYS A 134 6.81 -2.62 -4.35
CA CYS A 134 5.92 -3.54 -3.67
C CYS A 134 5.60 -3.01 -2.28
N THR A 135 4.39 -3.25 -1.79
CA THR A 135 4.04 -2.97 -0.40
C THR A 135 3.42 -4.19 0.26
N GLY A 136 3.55 -4.29 1.56
CA GLY A 136 2.96 -5.37 2.37
C GLY A 136 3.18 -5.12 3.86
N ASN A 137 2.46 -5.82 4.71
CA ASN A 137 2.72 -5.78 6.15
C ASN A 137 3.91 -6.68 6.48
N ASP A 138 3.95 -7.86 5.87
CA ASP A 138 5.05 -8.81 5.99
C ASP A 138 5.71 -9.08 4.64
N VAL A 139 6.99 -9.40 4.67
CA VAL A 139 7.73 -9.75 3.45
C VAL A 139 7.57 -11.25 3.20
N PRO A 140 6.99 -11.69 2.06
CA PRO A 140 6.88 -13.09 1.72
C PRO A 140 8.23 -13.80 1.64
N VAL A 141 8.25 -15.10 1.93
CA VAL A 141 9.49 -15.90 2.00
C VAL A 141 10.29 -15.84 0.69
N ILE A 142 9.60 -15.85 -0.46
CA ILE A 142 10.26 -15.81 -1.76
C ILE A 142 11.03 -14.49 -1.96
N PHE A 143 10.52 -13.36 -1.44
CA PHE A 143 11.20 -12.07 -1.51
C PHE A 143 12.39 -12.03 -0.55
N LYS A 144 12.26 -12.60 0.66
CA LYS A 144 13.36 -12.71 1.63
C LYS A 144 14.54 -13.52 1.09
N ARG A 145 14.28 -14.54 0.24
CA ARG A 145 15.29 -15.42 -0.36
C ARG A 145 16.00 -14.79 -1.58
N ASN A 146 15.45 -13.73 -2.15
CA ASN A 146 15.97 -13.10 -3.38
C ASN A 146 16.38 -11.64 -3.12
N LYS A 147 17.14 -11.40 -2.05
CA LYS A 147 17.56 -10.04 -1.62
C LYS A 147 18.45 -9.32 -2.65
N GLU A 148 19.10 -10.05 -3.55
CA GLU A 148 19.89 -9.49 -4.64
C GLU A 148 19.05 -8.74 -5.69
N HIS A 149 17.75 -9.09 -5.80
CA HIS A 149 16.84 -8.47 -6.77
C HIS A 149 15.83 -7.51 -6.14
N ILE A 150 15.79 -7.41 -4.80
CA ILE A 150 14.84 -6.58 -4.10
C ILE A 150 15.47 -5.87 -2.90
N THR A 151 15.18 -4.59 -2.76
CA THR A 151 15.56 -3.80 -1.59
C THR A 151 14.38 -3.77 -0.62
N ILE A 152 14.51 -4.43 0.51
CA ILE A 152 13.47 -4.46 1.55
C ILE A 152 13.69 -3.27 2.47
N VAL A 153 12.69 -2.42 2.57
CA VAL A 153 12.70 -1.18 3.35
C VAL A 153 11.62 -1.24 4.42
N ARG A 154 12.01 -1.08 5.66
CA ARG A 154 11.06 -1.09 6.78
C ARG A 154 10.52 0.32 7.02
N CYS A 155 9.22 0.46 6.92
CA CYS A 155 8.49 1.65 7.30
C CYS A 155 8.06 1.55 8.75
N PHE A 156 8.27 2.63 9.50
CA PHE A 156 7.85 2.73 10.90
C PHE A 156 6.65 3.66 11.01
N PRO A 157 5.78 3.48 12.02
CA PRO A 157 4.75 4.47 12.30
C PRO A 157 5.35 5.87 12.47
N PRO A 158 4.67 6.92 11.99
CA PRO A 158 5.13 8.29 12.21
C PRO A 158 5.14 8.62 13.70
N HIS A 159 6.03 9.53 14.10
CA HIS A 159 6.07 9.97 15.48
C HIS A 159 4.80 10.74 15.85
N GLN A 160 4.42 10.68 17.13
CA GLN A 160 3.24 11.41 17.62
C GLN A 160 3.31 12.92 17.29
N LYS A 161 4.50 13.52 17.31
CA LYS A 161 4.71 14.92 16.96
C LYS A 161 4.35 15.21 15.51
N ASP A 162 4.70 14.29 14.60
CA ASP A 162 4.41 14.43 13.18
C ASP A 162 2.91 14.31 12.91
N ILE A 163 2.24 13.35 13.59
CA ILE A 163 0.79 13.22 13.50
C ILE A 163 0.10 14.45 14.10
N GLN A 164 0.60 14.99 15.22
CA GLN A 164 0.07 16.22 15.82
C GLN A 164 0.21 17.43 14.89
N ALA A 165 1.30 17.51 14.12
CA ALA A 165 1.49 18.57 13.14
C ALA A 165 0.45 18.55 12.00
N MET A 166 -0.10 17.37 11.67
CA MET A 166 -1.22 17.26 10.72
C MET A 166 -2.54 17.86 11.26
N PHE A 167 -2.68 17.96 12.60
CA PHE A 167 -3.90 18.41 13.26
C PHE A 167 -3.57 19.45 14.36
N PRO A 168 -3.09 20.66 13.98
CA PRO A 168 -2.53 21.64 14.90
C PRO A 168 -3.55 22.14 15.95
N ASN A 169 -4.84 22.12 15.61
CA ASN A 169 -5.91 22.68 16.43
C ASN A 169 -6.65 21.62 17.31
N THR A 170 -6.18 20.37 17.31
CA THR A 170 -6.85 19.28 18.00
C THR A 170 -5.84 18.49 18.83
N ASP A 171 -6.11 18.27 20.13
CA ASP A 171 -5.32 17.34 20.93
C ASP A 171 -5.65 15.89 20.52
N ILE A 172 -4.71 15.26 19.83
CA ILE A 172 -4.85 13.89 19.33
C ILE A 172 -4.13 12.85 20.18
N THR A 173 -3.52 13.25 21.28
CA THR A 173 -2.65 12.38 22.11
C THR A 173 -3.33 11.06 22.51
N HIS A 174 -4.59 11.14 22.90
CA HIS A 174 -5.37 9.96 23.31
C HIS A 174 -5.76 9.11 22.08
N ILE A 175 -6.18 9.76 21.00
CA ILE A 175 -6.62 9.11 19.76
C ILE A 175 -5.47 8.33 19.10
N VAL A 176 -4.26 8.89 19.07
CA VAL A 176 -3.08 8.24 18.51
C VAL A 176 -2.77 6.93 19.23
N LYS A 177 -2.83 6.92 20.56
CA LYS A 177 -2.60 5.71 21.36
C LYS A 177 -3.69 4.66 21.14
N GLU A 178 -4.96 5.05 21.14
CA GLU A 178 -6.08 4.14 20.88
C GLU A 178 -6.03 3.54 19.46
N CYS A 179 -5.64 4.33 18.48
CA CYS A 179 -5.51 3.88 17.09
C CYS A 179 -4.17 3.17 16.77
N GLN A 180 -3.29 3.01 17.77
CA GLN A 180 -2.00 2.33 17.61
C GLN A 180 -1.13 2.93 16.47
N PHE A 181 -1.12 4.25 16.34
CA PHE A 181 -0.41 4.99 15.29
C PHE A 181 -0.85 4.66 13.85
N ASP A 182 -1.99 4.02 13.67
CA ASP A 182 -2.61 3.85 12.35
C ASP A 182 -3.24 5.19 11.92
N VAL A 183 -2.57 5.88 10.99
CA VAL A 183 -2.97 7.23 10.53
C VAL A 183 -4.35 7.19 9.87
N ARG A 184 -4.69 6.14 9.14
CA ARG A 184 -6.01 5.99 8.51
C ARG A 184 -7.12 5.94 9.55
N ARG A 185 -6.91 5.18 10.62
CA ARG A 185 -7.87 5.10 11.74
C ARG A 185 -7.97 6.41 12.51
N ILE A 186 -6.84 7.13 12.68
CA ILE A 186 -6.82 8.44 13.34
C ILE A 186 -7.65 9.45 12.53
N ILE A 187 -7.41 9.55 11.22
CA ILE A 187 -8.17 10.44 10.32
C ILE A 187 -9.66 10.11 10.38
N HIS A 188 -10.01 8.85 10.24
CA HIS A 188 -11.41 8.41 10.31
C HIS A 188 -12.07 8.78 11.64
N ARG A 189 -11.35 8.61 12.75
CA ARG A 189 -11.89 8.94 14.08
C ARG A 189 -12.06 10.45 14.31
N LEU A 190 -11.18 11.26 13.73
CA LEU A 190 -11.30 12.72 13.80
C LEU A 190 -12.46 13.24 12.95
N GLN A 191 -12.73 12.64 11.81
CA GLN A 191 -13.80 13.04 10.92
C GLN A 191 -15.20 12.63 11.40
N TYR A 192 -15.32 11.41 11.93
CA TYR A 192 -16.63 10.81 12.25
C TYR A 192 -16.91 10.69 13.75
N GLY A 193 -15.97 11.11 14.64
CA GLY A 193 -16.09 10.96 16.07
C GLY A 193 -15.94 9.52 16.54
N LYS A 194 -16.35 9.24 17.78
CA LYS A 194 -16.50 7.87 18.28
C LYS A 194 -17.66 7.22 17.54
N SER A 195 -17.38 6.51 16.46
CA SER A 195 -18.32 5.51 16.02
C SER A 195 -18.25 4.36 17.03
N ASP A 196 -19.20 4.32 17.95
CA ASP A 196 -19.45 3.16 18.85
C ASP A 196 -19.92 1.92 18.06
N ILE A 197 -19.48 1.76 16.83
CA ILE A 197 -19.88 0.69 15.89
C ILE A 197 -18.89 -0.48 15.89
N LEU A 198 -18.13 -0.66 16.94
CA LEU A 198 -17.67 -2.00 17.28
C LEU A 198 -18.09 -2.25 18.71
N PRO A 199 -19.07 -3.14 18.92
CA PRO A 199 -19.31 -3.66 20.24
C PRO A 199 -17.96 -4.21 20.72
N LYS A 200 -17.55 -3.84 21.93
CA LYS A 200 -16.48 -4.53 22.63
C LYS A 200 -16.77 -6.01 22.42
N HIS A 201 -15.92 -6.71 21.70
CA HIS A 201 -15.98 -8.17 21.64
C HIS A 201 -15.65 -8.69 23.05
N THR A 202 -16.63 -8.62 23.93
CA THR A 202 -16.78 -9.63 24.94
C THR A 202 -17.16 -10.87 24.15
N LEU A 203 -16.22 -11.80 23.99
CA LEU A 203 -16.50 -13.12 23.46
C LEU A 203 -17.76 -13.63 24.16
N PRO A 204 -18.82 -13.97 23.43
CA PRO A 204 -20.02 -14.51 24.06
C PRO A 204 -19.66 -15.82 24.75
N PRO A 205 -20.08 -16.03 25.98
CA PRO A 205 -19.95 -17.32 26.60
C PRO A 205 -20.94 -18.26 25.89
N THR A 206 -20.40 -19.23 25.18
CA THR A 206 -21.09 -20.42 24.66
C THR A 206 -22.14 -20.26 23.55
N GLY A 207 -22.08 -21.17 22.60
CA GLY A 207 -22.86 -21.51 21.42
C GLY A 207 -24.27 -20.94 21.16
N LEU A 208 -25.01 -20.48 22.13
CA LEU A 208 -26.33 -19.84 22.02
C LEU A 208 -26.28 -18.41 21.43
N ALA A 209 -25.17 -17.70 21.57
CA ALA A 209 -25.05 -16.32 21.13
C ALA A 209 -24.85 -16.16 19.60
N ILE A 210 -24.47 -17.21 18.90
CA ILE A 210 -24.32 -17.20 17.44
C ILE A 210 -25.71 -17.23 16.78
N GLU A 211 -26.64 -18.00 17.30
CA GLU A 211 -28.02 -18.05 16.80
C GLU A 211 -28.77 -16.74 17.02
N GLU A 212 -28.60 -16.12 18.18
CA GLU A 212 -29.23 -14.81 18.48
C GLU A 212 -28.64 -13.69 17.60
N ALA A 213 -27.33 -13.71 17.33
CA ALA A 213 -26.70 -12.76 16.43
C ALA A 213 -27.17 -12.95 14.97
N PHE A 214 -27.44 -14.19 14.55
CA PHE A 214 -27.96 -14.49 13.23
C PHE A 214 -29.42 -14.02 13.09
N ILE A 215 -30.24 -14.22 14.08
CA ILE A 215 -31.65 -13.76 14.11
C ILE A 215 -31.73 -12.21 14.12
N GLN A 216 -30.82 -11.55 14.81
CA GLN A 216 -30.74 -10.08 14.80
C GLN A 216 -30.30 -9.56 13.42
N TYR A 217 -29.37 -10.25 12.75
CA TYR A 217 -28.92 -9.92 11.42
C TYR A 217 -30.04 -10.07 10.38
N GLU A 218 -30.80 -11.16 10.41
CA GLU A 218 -31.96 -11.37 9.54
C GLU A 218 -33.07 -10.31 9.76
N LYS A 219 -33.35 -9.92 11.00
CA LYS A 219 -34.29 -8.84 11.32
C LYS A 219 -33.83 -7.47 10.84
N MET A 220 -32.52 -7.19 10.82
CA MET A 220 -31.97 -5.91 10.36
C MET A 220 -31.98 -5.75 8.83
N PHE A 221 -31.93 -6.84 8.09
CA PHE A 221 -31.85 -6.83 6.65
C PHE A 221 -33.11 -7.34 5.94
N GLY A 222 -34.19 -7.67 6.70
CA GLY A 222 -35.52 -8.00 6.16
C GLY A 222 -35.55 -9.28 5.30
N LEU A 223 -34.71 -10.27 5.66
CA LEU A 223 -34.68 -11.61 5.06
C LEU A 223 -35.56 -12.58 5.85
#